data_fd3a0d3f6f66ee17ba071cf14b7aa4fb
#
_entry.id   fd3a0d3f6f66ee17ba071cf14b7aa4fb
#
_cell.length_a   1.000
_cell.length_b   1.000
_cell.length_c   1.000
_cell.angle_alpha   90.00
_cell.angle_beta   90.00
_cell.angle_gamma   90.00
#
_symmetry.space_group_name_H-M   'P 1'
#
loop_
_entity.id
_entity.type
_entity.pdbx_description
1 polymer ?
#
loop_
_entity_poly.entity_id
_entity_poly.type
_entity_poly.pdbx_seq_one_letter_code
_entity_poly.pdbx_strand_id
1 'polypeptide(L)'
;EITVRDWSSDVCSSDLSLSPGGALSGTVRLQARGAWRSLFFRAWEDGRAGELLPSLFRNLRGYEAAALKESGGEAELAFSIGEMPGIMGTQGKNLLVILPAFVPESLQSLPGDSVPVELAFPFLMEQRVSLQLPPGVEKVMLPADTERASGKVLYGENFKASKLKKVTAEVRLQVSATRLAEEDGASLKTGLDLWRNFSARPLPLLMRGKE
;
A
#
# COMPACT_ATOMS: atom_id res chain seq x y z
N GLU A 1 2.73 27.56 -11.21
CA GLU A 1 2.26 26.26 -11.78
C GLU A 1 3.21 25.18 -11.33
N ILE A 2 2.77 24.31 -10.42
CA ILE A 2 3.56 23.15 -9.96
C ILE A 2 3.48 22.09 -11.06
N THR A 3 4.61 21.79 -11.69
CA THR A 3 4.64 20.76 -12.73
C THR A 3 4.64 19.37 -12.10
N VAL A 4 4.20 18.34 -12.84
CA VAL A 4 4.19 16.93 -12.38
C VAL A 4 5.59 16.45 -11.95
N ARG A 5 6.65 17.12 -12.37
CA ARG A 5 8.04 16.84 -11.98
C ARG A 5 8.39 17.21 -10.54
N ASP A 6 7.63 18.16 -9.96
CA ASP A 6 7.89 18.68 -8.61
C ASP A 6 7.16 17.87 -7.52
N TRP A 7 6.41 16.85 -7.91
CA TRP A 7 5.67 16.02 -6.98
C TRP A 7 6.54 14.92 -6.40
N SER A 8 6.48 14.78 -5.09
CA SER A 8 7.00 13.58 -4.43
C SER A 8 6.03 12.44 -4.65
N SER A 9 6.49 11.36 -5.27
CA SER A 9 5.68 10.17 -5.50
C SER A 9 6.30 8.95 -4.87
N ASP A 10 5.45 8.10 -4.34
CA ASP A 10 5.79 6.80 -3.81
C ASP A 10 4.80 5.77 -4.36
N VAL A 11 5.31 4.84 -5.14
CA VAL A 11 4.53 3.77 -5.76
C VAL A 11 5.02 2.43 -5.23
N CYS A 12 4.15 1.74 -4.51
CA CYS A 12 4.40 0.38 -4.06
C CYS A 12 3.73 -0.63 -4.98
N SER A 13 4.49 -1.56 -5.52
CA SER A 13 3.95 -2.70 -6.26
C SER A 13 4.33 -4.01 -5.58
N SER A 14 3.37 -4.91 -5.44
CA SER A 14 3.57 -6.21 -4.81
C SER A 14 3.03 -7.31 -5.71
N ASP A 15 3.89 -8.26 -6.07
CA ASP A 15 3.52 -9.49 -6.77
C ASP A 15 3.62 -10.65 -5.79
N LEU A 16 2.47 -11.08 -5.28
CA LEU A 16 2.35 -12.05 -4.20
C LEU A 16 1.68 -13.33 -4.67
N SER A 17 2.00 -14.42 -4.02
CA SER A 17 1.35 -15.73 -4.18
C SER A 17 0.89 -16.24 -2.84
N LEU A 18 -0.35 -16.71 -2.77
CA LEU A 18 -0.91 -17.38 -1.60
C LEU A 18 -0.81 -18.90 -1.81
N SER A 19 -0.10 -19.57 -0.91
CA SER A 19 -0.02 -21.03 -0.93
C SER A 19 -1.32 -21.69 -0.45
N PRO A 20 -1.57 -22.97 -0.77
CA PRO A 20 -2.69 -23.72 -0.20
C PRO A 20 -2.66 -23.80 1.34
N GLY A 21 -1.48 -23.70 1.95
CA GLY A 21 -1.28 -23.66 3.40
C GLY A 21 -1.52 -22.27 4.01
N GLY A 22 -1.81 -21.26 3.19
CA GLY A 22 -2.11 -19.90 3.65
C GLY A 22 -0.90 -19.02 3.88
N ALA A 23 0.29 -19.41 3.43
CA ALA A 23 1.46 -18.56 3.43
C ALA A 23 1.48 -17.64 2.21
N LEU A 24 1.90 -16.39 2.41
CA LEU A 24 2.20 -15.42 1.36
C LEU A 24 3.69 -15.40 1.07
N SER A 25 4.03 -15.38 -0.21
CA SER A 25 5.40 -15.17 -0.69
C SER A 25 5.38 -14.28 -1.93
N GLY A 26 6.50 -13.68 -2.27
CA GLY A 26 6.60 -12.86 -3.48
C GLY A 26 7.60 -11.72 -3.38
N THR A 27 7.42 -10.71 -4.23
CA THR A 27 8.30 -9.55 -4.31
C THR A 27 7.52 -8.26 -4.10
N VAL A 28 8.17 -7.30 -3.46
CA VAL A 28 7.66 -5.94 -3.28
C VAL A 28 8.69 -4.96 -3.81
N ARG A 29 8.22 -3.96 -4.53
CA ARG A 29 9.03 -2.86 -5.05
C ARG A 29 8.42 -1.54 -4.65
N LEU A 30 9.24 -0.69 -4.08
CA LEU A 30 8.92 0.69 -3.76
C LEU A 30 9.69 1.59 -4.70
N GLN A 31 9.01 2.48 -5.39
CA GLN A 31 9.61 3.51 -6.22
C GLN A 31 9.31 4.87 -5.60
N ALA A 32 10.33 5.61 -5.26
CA ALA A 32 10.23 6.90 -4.61
C ALA A 32 10.88 8.01 -5.42
N ARG A 33 10.22 9.16 -5.50
CA ARG A 33 10.72 10.39 -6.14
C ARG A 33 10.64 11.55 -5.16
N GLY A 34 11.40 12.60 -5.45
CA GLY A 34 11.39 13.84 -4.68
C GLY A 34 11.82 13.62 -3.24
N ALA A 35 11.06 14.14 -2.28
CA ALA A 35 11.37 14.05 -0.86
C ALA A 35 11.36 12.61 -0.32
N TRP A 36 10.49 11.73 -0.84
CA TRP A 36 10.47 10.30 -0.49
C TRP A 36 11.78 9.59 -0.85
N ARG A 37 12.34 9.93 -2.03
CA ARG A 37 13.66 9.41 -2.43
C ARG A 37 14.71 9.74 -1.39
N SER A 38 14.77 10.99 -0.95
CA SER A 38 15.76 11.45 0.05
C SER A 38 15.63 10.74 1.39
N LEU A 39 14.39 10.42 1.81
CA LEU A 39 14.14 9.65 3.04
C LEU A 39 14.67 8.22 2.92
N PHE A 40 14.47 7.55 1.78
CA PHE A 40 14.95 6.19 1.55
C PHE A 40 16.47 6.13 1.53
N PHE A 41 17.13 7.06 0.81
CA PHE A 41 18.59 7.11 0.76
C PHE A 41 19.21 7.36 2.13
N ARG A 42 18.69 8.33 2.87
CA ARG A 42 19.21 8.64 4.21
C ARG A 42 19.13 7.43 5.13
N ALA A 43 17.99 6.74 5.15
CA ALA A 43 17.84 5.54 5.98
C ALA A 43 18.77 4.39 5.52
N TRP A 44 19.03 4.30 4.22
CA TRP A 44 19.96 3.30 3.66
C TRP A 44 21.42 3.61 4.00
N GLU A 45 21.84 4.84 3.79
CA GLU A 45 23.20 5.31 4.10
C GLU A 45 23.54 5.23 5.60
N ASP A 46 22.56 5.50 6.45
CA ASP A 46 22.68 5.38 7.91
C ASP A 46 22.70 3.91 8.40
N GLY A 47 22.64 2.93 7.50
CA GLY A 47 22.56 1.49 7.85
C GLY A 47 21.23 1.06 8.47
N ARG A 48 20.20 1.92 8.43
CA ARG A 48 18.87 1.68 9.02
C ARG A 48 17.85 1.09 8.05
N ALA A 49 18.33 0.49 6.94
CA ALA A 49 17.44 -0.13 5.96
C ALA A 49 16.55 -1.22 6.56
N GLY A 50 17.07 -1.98 7.53
CA GLY A 50 16.30 -2.99 8.27
C GLY A 50 15.19 -2.41 9.14
N GLU A 51 15.29 -1.15 9.57
CA GLU A 51 14.27 -0.46 10.35
C GLU A 51 13.26 0.26 9.45
N LEU A 52 13.69 0.61 8.24
CA LEU A 52 12.88 1.35 7.27
C LEU A 52 11.66 0.53 6.83
N LEU A 53 11.84 -0.72 6.44
CA LEU A 53 10.74 -1.55 5.93
C LEU A 53 9.61 -1.75 6.96
N PRO A 54 9.86 -2.11 8.22
CA PRO A 54 8.82 -2.19 9.25
C PRO A 54 8.10 -0.86 9.49
N SER A 55 8.78 0.28 9.32
CA SER A 55 8.17 1.61 9.48
C SER A 55 7.29 2.03 8.29
N LEU A 56 7.49 1.41 7.13
CA LEU A 56 6.74 1.69 5.91
C LEU A 56 5.57 0.72 5.68
N PHE A 57 5.63 -0.48 6.25
CA PHE A 57 4.65 -1.53 5.98
C PHE A 57 3.97 -2.03 7.24
N ARG A 58 2.66 -2.15 7.18
CA ARG A 58 1.91 -2.98 8.13
C ARG A 58 1.92 -4.43 7.67
N ASN A 59 1.91 -5.34 8.64
CA ASN A 59 1.81 -6.79 8.43
C ASN A 59 2.98 -7.38 7.63
N LEU A 60 4.11 -6.68 7.51
CA LEU A 60 5.31 -7.22 6.87
C LEU A 60 6.12 -8.06 7.86
N ARG A 61 6.35 -9.33 7.51
CA ARG A 61 7.20 -10.27 8.27
C ARG A 61 7.98 -11.13 7.30
N GLY A 62 9.14 -11.63 7.73
CA GLY A 62 9.90 -12.62 6.96
C GLY A 62 10.39 -12.11 5.60
N TYR A 63 10.75 -10.84 5.51
CA TYR A 63 11.35 -10.29 4.29
C TYR A 63 12.84 -10.61 4.23
N GLU A 64 13.33 -10.86 3.02
CA GLU A 64 14.74 -11.10 2.72
C GLU A 64 15.31 -9.94 1.92
N ALA A 65 16.60 -9.75 2.07
CA ALA A 65 17.49 -8.79 1.43
C ALA A 65 16.83 -7.71 0.55
N ALA A 66 16.79 -6.52 1.06
CA ALA A 66 16.44 -5.35 0.28
C ALA A 66 17.65 -4.91 -0.58
N ALA A 67 17.36 -4.49 -1.79
CA ALA A 67 18.33 -3.82 -2.67
C ALA A 67 17.81 -2.43 -3.00
N LEU A 68 18.61 -1.41 -2.75
CA LEU A 68 18.31 -0.03 -3.16
C LEU A 68 19.05 0.26 -4.47
N LYS A 69 18.29 0.72 -5.46
CA LYS A 69 18.84 1.16 -6.76
C LYS A 69 18.44 2.60 -7.01
N GLU A 70 19.29 3.31 -7.70
CA GLU A 70 19.01 4.65 -8.18
C GLU A 70 19.08 4.70 -9.70
N SER A 71 18.08 5.33 -10.32
CA SER A 71 18.06 5.58 -11.75
C SER A 71 17.18 6.78 -12.07
N GLY A 72 17.69 7.73 -12.84
CA GLY A 72 16.89 8.83 -13.40
C GLY A 72 16.19 9.73 -12.37
N GLY A 73 16.75 9.89 -11.16
CA GLY A 73 16.13 10.69 -10.09
C GLY A 73 15.09 9.94 -9.27
N GLU A 74 14.97 8.64 -9.47
CA GLU A 74 14.13 7.73 -8.67
C GLU A 74 14.99 6.83 -7.79
N ALA A 75 14.47 6.46 -6.62
CA ALA A 75 14.98 5.37 -5.81
C ALA A 75 14.04 4.18 -5.92
N GLU A 76 14.55 3.01 -6.20
CA GLU A 76 13.81 1.75 -6.13
C GLU A 76 14.36 0.90 -5.00
N LEU A 77 13.50 0.56 -4.04
CA LEU A 77 13.77 -0.42 -3.00
C LEU A 77 13.01 -1.69 -3.32
N ALA A 78 13.72 -2.76 -3.61
CA ALA A 78 13.14 -4.07 -3.90
C ALA A 78 13.50 -5.08 -2.81
N PHE A 79 12.54 -5.88 -2.36
CA PHE A 79 12.74 -6.95 -1.41
C PHE A 79 11.81 -8.13 -1.69
N SER A 80 12.19 -9.31 -1.23
CA SER A 80 11.35 -10.49 -1.29
C SER A 80 10.71 -10.78 0.05
N ILE A 81 9.49 -11.31 0.00
CA ILE A 81 8.80 -11.93 1.12
C ILE A 81 8.96 -13.43 0.93
N GLY A 82 9.57 -14.10 1.90
CA GLY A 82 9.71 -15.56 1.90
C GLY A 82 8.36 -16.24 2.19
N GLU A 83 8.22 -16.80 3.38
CA GLU A 83 6.93 -17.33 3.84
C GLU A 83 6.42 -16.51 5.02
N MET A 84 5.36 -15.73 4.83
CA MET A 84 4.68 -15.06 5.91
C MET A 84 3.23 -15.55 6.04
N PRO A 85 2.65 -15.56 7.24
CA PRO A 85 1.24 -15.86 7.39
C PRO A 85 0.38 -14.89 6.59
N GLY A 86 -0.31 -15.38 5.55
CA GLY A 86 -1.23 -14.60 4.74
C GLY A 86 -2.69 -14.74 5.19
N ILE A 87 -2.98 -15.76 5.99
CA ILE A 87 -4.32 -16.02 6.52
C ILE A 87 -4.40 -15.48 7.94
N MET A 88 -5.31 -14.55 8.16
CA MET A 88 -5.62 -13.97 9.47
C MET A 88 -6.56 -14.89 10.28
N GLY A 89 -7.38 -15.67 9.58
CA GLY A 89 -8.36 -16.53 10.21
C GLY A 89 -9.27 -17.21 9.20
N THR A 90 -10.18 -18.01 9.72
CA THR A 90 -11.23 -18.66 8.94
C THR A 90 -12.60 -18.28 9.50
N GLN A 91 -13.55 -18.02 8.60
CA GLN A 91 -14.95 -17.81 8.94
C GLN A 91 -15.80 -18.82 8.16
N GLY A 92 -16.06 -19.98 8.77
CA GLY A 92 -16.63 -21.11 8.07
C GLY A 92 -15.71 -21.62 6.96
N LYS A 93 -16.17 -21.62 5.70
CA LYS A 93 -15.37 -21.98 4.51
C LYS A 93 -14.54 -20.80 3.95
N ASN A 94 -14.65 -19.61 4.53
CA ASN A 94 -13.93 -18.43 4.06
C ASN A 94 -12.55 -18.38 4.70
N LEU A 95 -11.52 -18.15 3.89
CA LEU A 95 -10.20 -17.72 4.34
C LEU A 95 -10.16 -16.20 4.33
N LEU A 96 -9.69 -15.60 5.41
CA LEU A 96 -9.49 -14.15 5.51
C LEU A 96 -8.00 -13.86 5.27
N VAL A 97 -7.69 -13.33 4.10
CA VAL A 97 -6.31 -13.01 3.69
C VAL A 97 -6.00 -11.55 4.02
N ILE A 98 -4.90 -11.31 4.73
CA ILE A 98 -4.34 -9.97 4.93
C ILE A 98 -3.12 -9.81 4.04
N LEU A 99 -3.07 -8.67 3.36
CA LEU A 99 -1.96 -8.30 2.50
C LEU A 99 -1.00 -7.36 3.25
N PRO A 100 0.32 -7.44 2.99
CA PRO A 100 1.23 -6.40 3.44
C PRO A 100 0.82 -5.07 2.83
N ALA A 101 0.69 -4.05 3.66
CA ALA A 101 0.19 -2.77 3.24
C ALA A 101 1.22 -1.67 3.49
N PHE A 102 1.46 -0.86 2.48
CA PHE A 102 2.28 0.33 2.57
C PHE A 102 1.53 1.42 3.36
N VAL A 103 2.01 1.74 4.54
CA VAL A 103 1.42 2.75 5.45
C VAL A 103 2.55 3.54 6.11
N PRO A 104 3.13 4.54 5.45
CA PRO A 104 4.22 5.33 6.03
C PRO A 104 3.84 5.94 7.37
N GLU A 105 4.67 5.72 8.37
CA GLU A 105 4.43 6.19 9.74
C GLU A 105 4.33 7.72 9.80
N SER A 106 5.13 8.42 8.99
CA SER A 106 5.11 9.89 8.86
C SER A 106 3.74 10.47 8.48
N LEU A 107 2.89 9.70 7.79
CA LEU A 107 1.55 10.12 7.42
C LEU A 107 0.50 9.77 8.48
N GLN A 108 0.85 8.91 9.44
CA GLN A 108 -0.05 8.57 10.53
C GLN A 108 -0.16 9.67 11.59
N SER A 109 0.85 10.54 11.66
CA SER A 109 0.95 11.64 12.62
C SER A 109 0.55 13.01 12.06
N LEU A 110 -0.05 13.07 10.87
CA LEU A 110 -0.58 14.34 10.38
C LEU A 110 -1.67 14.85 11.33
N PRO A 111 -1.58 16.11 11.78
CA PRO A 111 -2.53 16.67 12.73
C PRO A 111 -3.92 16.70 12.08
N GLY A 112 -4.83 15.87 12.60
CA GLY A 112 -6.17 15.71 12.04
C GLY A 112 -7.11 16.88 12.28
N ASP A 113 -6.75 17.81 13.16
CA ASP A 113 -7.64 18.86 13.68
C ASP A 113 -7.05 20.27 13.57
N SER A 114 -5.83 20.44 13.04
CA SER A 114 -5.27 21.77 12.78
C SER A 114 -5.66 22.26 11.38
N VAL A 115 -6.26 23.41 11.33
CA VAL A 115 -6.69 24.08 10.09
C VAL A 115 -6.00 25.44 10.02
N PRO A 116 -5.36 25.80 8.92
CA PRO A 116 -5.08 25.03 7.70
C PRO A 116 -4.01 23.96 7.90
N VAL A 117 -4.06 22.88 7.10
CA VAL A 117 -3.01 21.86 7.07
C VAL A 117 -1.87 22.31 6.16
N GLU A 118 -0.66 22.35 6.68
CA GLU A 118 0.55 22.63 5.91
C GLU A 118 1.37 21.36 5.72
N LEU A 119 1.65 21.03 4.47
CA LEU A 119 2.46 19.88 4.06
C LEU A 119 3.82 20.38 3.57
N ALA A 120 4.86 19.61 3.83
CA ALA A 120 6.20 19.95 3.33
C ALA A 120 6.26 19.95 1.78
N PHE A 121 5.45 19.12 1.13
CA PHE A 121 5.38 18.99 -0.33
C PHE A 121 4.04 18.35 -0.74
N PRO A 122 3.57 18.59 -1.99
CA PRO A 122 2.49 17.82 -2.56
C PRO A 122 2.94 16.39 -2.79
N PHE A 123 2.04 15.40 -2.65
CA PHE A 123 2.44 14.01 -2.79
C PHE A 123 1.41 13.14 -3.51
N LEU A 124 1.92 12.05 -4.06
CA LEU A 124 1.16 10.93 -4.58
C LEU A 124 1.65 9.66 -3.89
N MET A 125 0.76 8.93 -3.26
CA MET A 125 0.98 7.56 -2.84
C MET A 125 0.11 6.63 -3.66
N GLU A 126 0.70 5.53 -4.10
CA GLU A 126 -0.01 4.50 -4.84
C GLU A 126 0.48 3.12 -4.38
N GLN A 127 -0.45 2.24 -4.10
CA GLN A 127 -0.14 0.84 -3.86
C GLN A 127 -0.90 -0.05 -4.83
N ARG A 128 -0.17 -0.93 -5.50
CA ARG A 128 -0.71 -1.98 -6.37
C ARG A 128 -0.34 -3.34 -5.81
N VAL A 129 -1.32 -4.17 -5.59
CA VAL A 129 -1.12 -5.54 -5.13
C VAL A 129 -1.66 -6.48 -6.19
N SER A 130 -0.83 -7.44 -6.56
CA SER A 130 -1.18 -8.56 -7.43
C SER A 130 -1.04 -9.83 -6.61
N LEU A 131 -2.14 -10.52 -6.35
CA LEU A 131 -2.17 -11.74 -5.56
C LEU A 131 -2.56 -12.93 -6.43
N GLN A 132 -1.66 -13.88 -6.61
CA GLN A 132 -1.97 -15.20 -7.17
C GLN A 132 -2.70 -16.03 -6.12
N LEU A 133 -3.85 -16.58 -6.50
CA LEU A 133 -4.69 -17.38 -5.62
C LEU A 133 -4.34 -18.87 -5.72
N PRO A 134 -4.46 -19.62 -4.61
CA PRO A 134 -4.25 -21.06 -4.63
C PRO A 134 -5.39 -21.77 -5.41
N PRO A 135 -5.14 -22.99 -5.86
CA PRO A 135 -6.21 -23.82 -6.43
C PRO A 135 -7.30 -24.09 -5.40
N GLY A 136 -8.54 -24.25 -5.88
CA GLY A 136 -9.69 -24.52 -5.02
C GLY A 136 -10.45 -23.27 -4.51
N VAL A 137 -10.05 -22.08 -4.91
CA VAL A 137 -10.86 -20.87 -4.68
C VAL A 137 -12.10 -20.92 -5.58
N GLU A 138 -13.28 -20.85 -4.98
CA GLU A 138 -14.57 -20.83 -5.68
C GLU A 138 -15.10 -19.40 -5.87
N LYS A 139 -14.81 -18.52 -4.93
CA LYS A 139 -15.25 -17.13 -4.97
C LYS A 139 -14.29 -16.22 -4.23
N VAL A 140 -14.11 -15.04 -4.76
CA VAL A 140 -13.44 -13.92 -4.10
C VAL A 140 -14.48 -12.87 -3.80
N MET A 141 -14.56 -12.43 -2.55
CA MET A 141 -15.45 -11.34 -2.16
C MET A 141 -14.66 -10.04 -2.18
N LEU A 142 -14.75 -9.33 -3.31
CA LEU A 142 -14.07 -8.06 -3.49
C LEU A 142 -14.85 -6.94 -2.80
N PRO A 143 -14.16 -5.99 -2.15
CA PRO A 143 -14.76 -4.72 -1.76
C PRO A 143 -15.27 -3.95 -2.99
N ALA A 144 -16.20 -3.05 -2.78
CA ALA A 144 -16.62 -2.12 -3.83
C ALA A 144 -15.49 -1.11 -4.12
N ASP A 145 -15.36 -0.74 -5.38
CA ASP A 145 -14.49 0.35 -5.79
C ASP A 145 -14.96 1.65 -5.14
N THR A 146 -14.01 2.48 -4.73
CA THR A 146 -14.27 3.76 -4.08
C THR A 146 -13.46 4.84 -4.77
N GLU A 147 -14.09 5.94 -5.10
CA GLU A 147 -13.42 7.15 -5.57
C GLU A 147 -14.00 8.37 -4.85
N ARG A 148 -13.11 9.21 -4.34
CA ARG A 148 -13.46 10.48 -3.69
C ARG A 148 -12.49 11.55 -4.13
N ALA A 149 -13.01 12.61 -4.71
CA ALA A 149 -12.27 13.81 -5.09
C ALA A 149 -12.89 15.02 -4.40
N SER A 150 -12.08 15.80 -3.72
CA SER A 150 -12.49 17.05 -3.11
C SER A 150 -11.32 18.04 -3.21
N GLY A 151 -11.50 19.09 -3.99
CA GLY A 151 -10.51 20.16 -4.19
C GLY A 151 -9.13 19.65 -4.55
N LYS A 152 -8.22 19.65 -3.59
CA LYS A 152 -6.81 19.29 -3.73
C LYS A 152 -6.50 17.83 -3.40
N VAL A 153 -7.48 17.06 -2.94
CA VAL A 153 -7.32 15.69 -2.48
C VAL A 153 -8.10 14.72 -3.36
N LEU A 154 -7.43 13.67 -3.82
CA LEU A 154 -8.03 12.55 -4.54
C LEU A 154 -7.69 11.25 -3.81
N TYR A 155 -8.70 10.43 -3.53
CA TYR A 155 -8.56 9.07 -3.03
C TYR A 155 -9.28 8.10 -3.97
N GLY A 156 -8.68 6.94 -4.23
CA GLY A 156 -9.29 5.88 -5.04
C GLY A 156 -8.88 4.49 -4.60
N GLU A 157 -9.84 3.57 -4.59
CA GLU A 157 -9.62 2.12 -4.45
C GLU A 157 -10.25 1.40 -5.63
N ASN A 158 -9.56 0.41 -6.17
CA ASN A 158 -10.05 -0.46 -7.23
C ASN A 158 -9.65 -1.90 -7.00
N PHE A 159 -10.60 -2.82 -7.17
CA PHE A 159 -10.38 -4.25 -6.97
C PHE A 159 -10.85 -5.05 -8.19
N LYS A 160 -10.04 -5.99 -8.65
CA LYS A 160 -10.38 -6.86 -9.77
C LYS A 160 -9.96 -8.30 -9.49
N ALA A 161 -10.83 -9.26 -9.82
CA ALA A 161 -10.48 -10.67 -9.85
C ALA A 161 -10.49 -11.20 -11.28
N SER A 162 -9.45 -11.94 -11.66
CA SER A 162 -9.32 -12.57 -12.97
C SER A 162 -9.41 -14.08 -12.83
N LYS A 163 -10.48 -14.67 -13.36
CA LYS A 163 -10.70 -16.13 -13.50
C LYS A 163 -10.43 -16.92 -12.21
N LEU A 164 -10.69 -16.33 -11.04
CA LEU A 164 -10.40 -16.93 -9.71
C LEU A 164 -8.94 -17.39 -9.52
N LYS A 165 -8.03 -16.85 -10.31
CA LYS A 165 -6.60 -17.16 -10.24
C LYS A 165 -5.77 -16.01 -9.70
N LYS A 166 -6.25 -14.80 -9.88
CA LYS A 166 -5.51 -13.59 -9.53
C LYS A 166 -6.46 -12.51 -9.04
N VAL A 167 -6.07 -11.84 -7.98
CA VAL A 167 -6.69 -10.59 -7.52
C VAL A 167 -5.70 -9.46 -7.73
N THR A 168 -6.19 -8.33 -8.22
CA THR A 168 -5.45 -7.07 -8.22
C THR A 168 -6.20 -6.06 -7.36
N ALA A 169 -5.48 -5.34 -6.53
CA ALA A 169 -5.99 -4.25 -5.72
C ALA A 169 -5.10 -3.03 -5.95
N GLU A 170 -5.71 -1.90 -6.17
CA GLU A 170 -5.01 -0.60 -6.29
C GLU A 170 -5.63 0.37 -5.31
N VAL A 171 -4.80 1.11 -4.61
CA VAL A 171 -5.22 2.25 -3.80
C VAL A 171 -4.33 3.44 -4.11
N ARG A 172 -4.91 4.62 -4.20
CA ARG A 172 -4.24 5.87 -4.52
C ARG A 172 -4.70 6.98 -3.60
N LEU A 173 -3.74 7.76 -3.09
CA LEU A 173 -3.99 9.02 -2.40
C LEU A 173 -3.08 10.09 -2.98
N GLN A 174 -3.68 11.14 -3.53
CA GLN A 174 -3.00 12.26 -4.15
C GLN A 174 -3.39 13.56 -3.46
N VAL A 175 -2.38 14.36 -3.14
CA VAL A 175 -2.55 15.71 -2.61
C VAL A 175 -1.77 16.68 -3.49
N SER A 176 -2.48 17.61 -4.12
CA SER A 176 -1.92 18.47 -5.18
C SER A 176 -1.43 19.84 -4.69
N ALA A 177 -1.44 20.09 -3.39
CA ALA A 177 -1.00 21.35 -2.81
C ALA A 177 -0.28 21.16 -1.49
N THR A 178 0.57 22.11 -1.11
CA THR A 178 1.27 22.13 0.18
C THR A 178 0.43 22.78 1.28
N ARG A 179 -0.48 23.66 0.93
CA ARG A 179 -1.37 24.32 1.88
C ARG A 179 -2.81 23.96 1.55
N LEU A 180 -3.46 23.34 2.52
CA LEU A 180 -4.83 22.87 2.40
C LEU A 180 -5.74 23.73 3.26
N ALA A 181 -6.82 24.24 2.67
CA ALA A 181 -7.93 24.85 3.39
C ALA A 181 -8.64 23.80 4.27
N GLU A 182 -9.54 24.24 5.13
CA GLU A 182 -10.27 23.37 6.05
C GLU A 182 -10.94 22.17 5.36
N GLU A 183 -11.63 22.42 4.25
CA GLU A 183 -12.36 21.41 3.50
C GLU A 183 -11.42 20.35 2.87
N ASP A 184 -10.30 20.82 2.29
CA ASP A 184 -9.27 19.93 1.75
C ASP A 184 -8.54 19.16 2.87
N GLY A 185 -8.32 19.78 4.04
CA GLY A 185 -7.75 19.14 5.21
C GLY A 185 -8.62 18.00 5.75
N ALA A 186 -9.94 18.23 5.85
CA ALA A 186 -10.91 17.19 6.21
C ALA A 186 -10.94 16.06 5.18
N SER A 187 -10.81 16.39 3.90
CA SER A 187 -10.73 15.41 2.82
C SER A 187 -9.44 14.58 2.87
N LEU A 188 -8.30 15.19 3.22
CA LEU A 188 -7.05 14.48 3.45
C LEU A 188 -7.17 13.49 4.61
N LYS A 189 -7.74 13.92 5.74
CA LYS A 189 -8.00 13.03 6.90
C LYS A 189 -8.84 11.83 6.47
N THR A 190 -9.94 12.08 5.77
CA THR A 190 -10.81 11.01 5.26
C THR A 190 -10.05 10.05 4.33
N GLY A 191 -9.23 10.56 3.41
CA GLY A 191 -8.41 9.76 2.51
C GLY A 191 -7.38 8.90 3.26
N LEU A 192 -6.73 9.44 4.30
CA LEU A 192 -5.81 8.67 5.14
C LEU A 192 -6.52 7.58 5.95
N ASP A 193 -7.71 7.85 6.46
CA ASP A 193 -8.50 6.85 7.19
C ASP A 193 -8.97 5.73 6.25
N LEU A 194 -9.37 6.05 5.03
CA LEU A 194 -9.68 5.07 4.00
C LEU A 194 -8.45 4.23 3.62
N TRP A 195 -7.28 4.85 3.47
CA TRP A 195 -6.01 4.16 3.24
C TRP A 195 -5.67 3.18 4.37
N ARG A 196 -5.82 3.60 5.62
CA ARG A 196 -5.64 2.72 6.79
C ARG A 196 -6.63 1.56 6.79
N ASN A 197 -7.88 1.82 6.43
CA ASN A 197 -8.91 0.79 6.32
C ASN A 197 -8.61 -0.20 5.20
N PHE A 198 -8.13 0.26 4.04
CA PHE A 198 -7.64 -0.62 2.96
C PHE A 198 -6.56 -1.58 3.48
N SER A 199 -5.59 -1.06 4.23
CA SER A 199 -4.47 -1.84 4.77
C SER A 199 -4.86 -2.85 5.86
N ALA A 200 -5.98 -2.65 6.54
CA ALA A 200 -6.48 -3.52 7.62
C ALA A 200 -7.58 -4.48 7.17
N ARG A 201 -8.15 -4.24 5.98
CA ARG A 201 -9.30 -5.01 5.47
C ARG A 201 -8.85 -6.38 4.97
N PRO A 202 -9.38 -7.48 5.55
CA PRO A 202 -9.12 -8.80 5.00
C PRO A 202 -9.84 -9.00 3.67
N LEU A 203 -9.24 -9.78 2.79
CA LEU A 203 -9.83 -10.25 1.53
C LEU A 203 -10.42 -11.64 1.78
N PRO A 204 -11.76 -11.81 1.78
CA PRO A 204 -12.38 -13.11 1.99
C PRO A 204 -12.34 -13.96 0.71
N LEU A 205 -11.84 -15.19 0.83
CA LEU A 205 -11.82 -16.20 -0.21
C LEU A 205 -12.69 -17.38 0.20
N LEU A 206 -13.68 -17.74 -0.61
CA LEU A 206 -14.47 -18.96 -0.42
C LEU A 206 -13.70 -20.13 -1.05
N MET A 207 -13.39 -21.13 -0.24
CA MET A 207 -12.68 -22.33 -0.68
C MET A 207 -13.66 -23.47 -0.98
N ARG A 208 -13.35 -24.27 -2.01
CA ARG A 208 -14.08 -25.52 -2.27
C ARG A 208 -14.00 -26.42 -1.05
N GLY A 209 -15.12 -26.94 -0.58
CA GLY A 209 -15.14 -27.95 0.47
C GLY A 209 -14.32 -29.17 0.02
N LYS A 210 -13.47 -29.69 0.89
CA LYS A 210 -12.96 -31.06 0.67
C LYS A 210 -14.14 -32.00 0.76
N GLU A 211 -14.48 -32.66 -0.33
CA GLU A 211 -15.37 -33.83 -0.33
C GLU A 211 -14.74 -34.99 0.44
#